data_19ed55445171c8e5ce6e9a9202300172
#
_entry.id   19ed55445171c8e5ce6e9a9202300172
#
_cell.length_a   1.000
_cell.length_b   1.000
_cell.length_c   1.000
_cell.angle_alpha   90.00
_cell.angle_beta   90.00
_cell.angle_gamma   90.00
#
_symmetry.space_group_name_H-M   'P 1'
#
loop_
_entity.id
_entity.type
_entity.pdbx_description
1 polymer ?
#
loop_
_entity_poly.entity_id
_entity_poly.type
_entity_poly.pdbx_seq_one_letter_code
_entity_poly.pdbx_strand_id
1 'polypeptide(L)'
;MRIGLVGAGNIAGRYAAAIAAAGELELAGVTDTASGRAEALAAEHDCVVHPSLAALLADDGVDTVVNLTVPQAHADVTAAALEAGKHVHSEKPLALRHEDARRLVELAADRGVRLSSAPATLLGEAQQTAWKLVREGAIGRVRAVYAEANWDRLERWHPDPRSLYEVGPLVDVGSYPLAILTAMFGPVRRAQAYATTLEPQRTLLDGTPFTPGAPDFVVAVLEHADGVVTRLTASFYVGPCRQRGLELHGDTGSLHLPTWAEADSGLFVQGRGGDYEQQPLLREPFPGIDWARALVDLADAIATGRPHRSSGEHAAHVVEVLEAVEGSVATAAPVDVGSDFARPEPLEWAR
;
A
#
# COMPACT_ATOMS: atom_id res chain seq x y z
N MET A 1 19.94 -1.39 -9.98
CA MET A 1 18.67 -1.62 -10.70
C MET A 1 18.23 -0.29 -11.31
N ARG A 2 18.03 -0.26 -12.65
CA ARG A 2 17.71 0.96 -13.41
C ARG A 2 16.19 1.07 -13.56
N ILE A 3 15.64 2.19 -13.10
CA ILE A 3 14.20 2.39 -12.89
C ILE A 3 13.65 3.41 -13.88
N GLY A 4 12.56 3.05 -14.56
CA GLY A 4 11.71 3.96 -15.33
C GLY A 4 10.42 4.28 -14.56
N LEU A 5 10.13 5.57 -14.34
CA LEU A 5 8.86 5.99 -13.74
C LEU A 5 7.79 6.18 -14.81
N VAL A 6 6.62 5.66 -14.59
CA VAL A 6 5.42 5.89 -15.40
C VAL A 6 4.41 6.67 -14.57
N GLY A 7 4.20 7.93 -14.92
CA GLY A 7 3.45 8.91 -14.14
C GLY A 7 4.37 9.83 -13.33
N ALA A 8 4.29 11.13 -13.61
CA ALA A 8 4.99 12.20 -12.93
C ALA A 8 4.02 13.08 -12.10
N GLY A 9 3.12 12.41 -11.39
CA GLY A 9 2.10 13.02 -10.53
C GLY A 9 2.64 13.39 -9.14
N ASN A 10 1.71 13.56 -8.20
CA ASN A 10 1.95 14.10 -6.85
C ASN A 10 3.02 13.37 -6.02
N ILE A 11 3.18 12.05 -6.20
CA ILE A 11 4.13 11.23 -5.43
C ILE A 11 5.44 10.94 -6.17
N ALA A 12 5.51 11.27 -7.47
CA ALA A 12 6.66 10.92 -8.30
C ALA A 12 7.98 11.55 -7.81
N GLY A 13 7.95 12.81 -7.37
CA GLY A 13 9.13 13.47 -6.80
C GLY A 13 9.64 12.78 -5.53
N ARG A 14 8.73 12.23 -4.71
CA ARG A 14 9.12 11.46 -3.50
C ARG A 14 9.81 10.15 -3.87
N TYR A 15 9.28 9.42 -4.86
CA TYR A 15 9.92 8.22 -5.39
C TYR A 15 11.27 8.53 -6.01
N ALA A 16 11.36 9.57 -6.86
CA ALA A 16 12.59 9.96 -7.51
C ALA A 16 13.69 10.35 -6.49
N ALA A 17 13.35 11.15 -5.49
CA ALA A 17 14.27 11.51 -4.40
C ALA A 17 14.73 10.29 -3.59
N ALA A 18 13.81 9.37 -3.26
CA ALA A 18 14.13 8.16 -2.52
C ALA A 18 15.01 7.19 -3.34
N ILE A 19 14.76 7.05 -4.65
CA ILE A 19 15.59 6.28 -5.57
C ILE A 19 17.00 6.87 -5.63
N ALA A 20 17.12 8.19 -5.77
CA ALA A 20 18.42 8.87 -5.82
C ALA A 20 19.23 8.72 -4.52
N ALA A 21 18.55 8.60 -3.38
CA ALA A 21 19.19 8.39 -2.08
C ALA A 21 19.62 6.93 -1.83
N ALA A 22 19.08 5.98 -2.57
CA ALA A 22 19.37 4.55 -2.44
C ALA A 22 20.47 4.17 -3.47
N GLY A 23 21.67 3.91 -2.99
CA GLY A 23 22.88 3.73 -3.83
C GLY A 23 22.84 2.55 -4.80
N GLU A 24 21.96 1.56 -4.57
CA GLU A 24 21.74 0.40 -5.45
C GLU A 24 20.69 0.64 -6.55
N LEU A 25 20.02 1.77 -6.52
CA LEU A 25 18.98 2.17 -7.48
C LEU A 25 19.44 3.33 -8.35
N GLU A 26 18.97 3.40 -9.58
CA GLU A 26 19.23 4.47 -10.54
C GLU A 26 17.92 4.87 -11.20
N LEU A 27 17.59 6.16 -11.20
CA LEU A 27 16.49 6.69 -11.98
C LEU A 27 16.93 6.89 -13.42
N ALA A 28 16.59 5.94 -14.29
CA ALA A 28 16.99 5.93 -15.68
C ALA A 28 16.09 6.83 -16.56
N GLY A 29 14.80 6.90 -16.26
CA GLY A 29 13.90 7.71 -17.06
C GLY A 29 12.50 7.87 -16.51
N VAL A 30 11.73 8.75 -17.15
CA VAL A 30 10.35 9.05 -16.78
C VAL A 30 9.48 9.29 -18.01
N THR A 31 8.20 8.93 -17.91
CA THR A 31 7.18 9.31 -18.89
C THR A 31 5.88 9.72 -18.18
N ASP A 32 5.13 10.65 -18.76
CA ASP A 32 3.79 11.05 -18.31
C ASP A 32 2.94 11.40 -19.54
N THR A 33 1.65 11.22 -19.45
CA THR A 33 0.69 11.63 -20.51
C THR A 33 0.44 13.14 -20.53
N ALA A 34 0.67 13.82 -19.41
CA ALA A 34 0.53 15.26 -19.29
C ALA A 34 1.86 15.96 -19.67
N SER A 35 1.79 16.81 -20.68
CA SER A 35 2.92 17.61 -21.14
C SER A 35 3.56 18.43 -19.99
N GLY A 36 4.87 18.43 -19.93
CA GLY A 36 5.67 19.21 -18.99
C GLY A 36 5.92 18.58 -17.62
N ARG A 37 5.15 17.54 -17.21
CA ARG A 37 5.35 16.89 -15.90
C ARG A 37 6.60 16.02 -15.89
N ALA A 38 6.78 15.20 -16.92
CA ALA A 38 7.96 14.35 -17.06
C ALA A 38 9.24 15.20 -17.22
N GLU A 39 9.19 16.27 -18.02
CA GLU A 39 10.29 17.21 -18.21
C GLU A 39 10.68 17.92 -16.91
N ALA A 40 9.70 18.35 -16.11
CA ALA A 40 9.98 18.99 -14.82
C ALA A 40 10.66 18.01 -13.84
N LEU A 41 10.16 16.78 -13.72
CA LEU A 41 10.77 15.76 -12.88
C LEU A 41 12.17 15.38 -13.35
N ALA A 42 12.36 15.20 -14.66
CA ALA A 42 13.65 14.85 -15.24
C ALA A 42 14.70 15.95 -15.05
N ALA A 43 14.31 17.21 -15.14
CA ALA A 43 15.20 18.33 -14.88
C ALA A 43 15.66 18.43 -13.41
N GLU A 44 14.82 17.99 -12.47
CA GLU A 44 15.15 17.95 -11.03
C GLU A 44 16.05 16.77 -10.67
N HIS A 45 15.89 15.62 -11.33
CA HIS A 45 16.54 14.36 -10.96
C HIS A 45 17.51 13.81 -11.99
N ASP A 46 17.85 14.58 -13.04
CA ASP A 46 18.84 14.23 -14.09
C ASP A 46 18.59 12.86 -14.73
N CYS A 47 17.37 12.63 -15.24
CA CYS A 47 17.01 11.39 -15.92
C CYS A 47 16.43 11.63 -17.33
N VAL A 48 16.27 10.56 -18.12
CA VAL A 48 15.75 10.64 -19.48
C VAL A 48 14.25 10.86 -19.52
N VAL A 49 13.77 11.79 -20.35
CA VAL A 49 12.33 11.91 -20.65
C VAL A 49 11.98 11.02 -21.83
N HIS A 50 11.09 10.07 -21.62
CA HIS A 50 10.54 9.24 -22.70
C HIS A 50 9.23 9.83 -23.22
N PRO A 51 9.04 9.94 -24.55
CA PRO A 51 7.85 10.57 -25.13
C PRO A 51 6.55 9.74 -24.95
N SER A 52 6.68 8.49 -24.53
CA SER A 52 5.53 7.59 -24.31
C SER A 52 5.93 6.38 -23.46
N LEU A 53 4.91 5.69 -22.93
CA LEU A 53 5.09 4.39 -22.27
C LEU A 53 5.83 3.40 -23.19
N ALA A 54 5.43 3.30 -24.46
CA ALA A 54 6.06 2.40 -25.42
C ALA A 54 7.56 2.71 -25.62
N ALA A 55 7.95 3.98 -25.65
CA ALA A 55 9.34 4.38 -25.75
C ALA A 55 10.15 4.01 -24.49
N LEU A 56 9.59 4.21 -23.30
CA LEU A 56 10.22 3.80 -22.04
C LEU A 56 10.38 2.28 -21.95
N LEU A 57 9.37 1.52 -22.36
CA LEU A 57 9.41 0.05 -22.34
C LEU A 57 10.41 -0.53 -23.36
N ALA A 58 10.65 0.17 -24.47
CA ALA A 58 11.61 -0.23 -25.50
C ALA A 58 13.06 0.11 -25.13
N ASP A 59 13.30 0.86 -24.06
CA ASP A 59 14.65 1.22 -23.64
C ASP A 59 15.28 0.07 -22.84
N ASP A 60 16.38 -0.48 -23.38
CA ASP A 60 17.20 -1.50 -22.72
C ASP A 60 17.93 -0.94 -21.48
N GLY A 61 17.99 0.38 -21.33
CA GLY A 61 18.48 1.10 -20.16
C GLY A 61 17.52 1.05 -18.95
N VAL A 62 16.31 0.53 -19.09
CA VAL A 62 15.31 0.37 -18.00
C VAL A 62 15.13 -1.10 -17.67
N ASP A 63 15.43 -1.50 -16.44
CA ASP A 63 15.24 -2.88 -15.95
C ASP A 63 13.88 -3.06 -15.29
N THR A 64 13.42 -2.02 -14.58
CA THR A 64 12.23 -2.05 -13.73
C THR A 64 11.37 -0.82 -13.99
N VAL A 65 10.07 -1.03 -14.09
CA VAL A 65 9.07 0.04 -14.18
C VAL A 65 8.46 0.27 -12.81
N VAL A 66 8.39 1.53 -12.40
CA VAL A 66 7.59 1.96 -11.24
C VAL A 66 6.35 2.66 -11.78
N ASN A 67 5.20 2.05 -11.57
CA ASN A 67 3.92 2.54 -12.05
C ASN A 67 3.28 3.46 -11.00
N LEU A 68 3.29 4.76 -11.26
CA LEU A 68 2.75 5.83 -10.41
C LEU A 68 1.54 6.52 -11.05
N THR A 69 0.85 5.83 -11.93
CA THR A 69 -0.33 6.36 -12.61
C THR A 69 -1.52 6.44 -11.66
N VAL A 70 -2.70 6.77 -12.16
CA VAL A 70 -3.93 6.71 -11.37
C VAL A 70 -4.42 5.27 -11.21
N PRO A 71 -5.18 4.94 -10.16
CA PRO A 71 -5.64 3.57 -9.88
C PRO A 71 -6.31 2.87 -11.08
N GLN A 72 -7.04 3.63 -11.89
CA GLN A 72 -7.73 3.13 -13.09
C GLN A 72 -6.79 2.64 -14.20
N ALA A 73 -5.53 3.10 -14.21
CA ALA A 73 -4.54 2.75 -15.22
C ALA A 73 -3.51 1.71 -14.73
N HIS A 74 -3.53 1.35 -13.43
CA HIS A 74 -2.50 0.48 -12.85
C HIS A 74 -2.41 -0.87 -13.57
N ALA A 75 -3.55 -1.53 -13.82
CA ALA A 75 -3.56 -2.85 -14.45
C ALA A 75 -2.97 -2.83 -15.85
N ASP A 76 -3.41 -1.90 -16.71
CA ASP A 76 -2.98 -1.83 -18.10
C ASP A 76 -1.50 -1.47 -18.23
N VAL A 77 -1.03 -0.47 -17.47
CA VAL A 77 0.38 -0.06 -17.48
C VAL A 77 1.29 -1.17 -16.94
N THR A 78 0.87 -1.83 -15.86
CA THR A 78 1.60 -2.97 -15.29
C THR A 78 1.67 -4.13 -16.27
N ALA A 79 0.55 -4.49 -16.94
CA ALA A 79 0.53 -5.54 -17.95
C ALA A 79 1.49 -5.23 -19.10
N ALA A 80 1.44 -4.02 -19.65
CA ALA A 80 2.35 -3.61 -20.73
C ALA A 80 3.83 -3.70 -20.34
N ALA A 81 4.18 -3.33 -19.12
CA ALA A 81 5.55 -3.42 -18.62
C ALA A 81 6.00 -4.89 -18.44
N LEU A 82 5.14 -5.75 -17.89
CA LEU A 82 5.41 -7.18 -17.76
C LEU A 82 5.55 -7.86 -19.14
N GLU A 83 4.68 -7.52 -20.09
CA GLU A 83 4.77 -8.00 -21.49
C GLU A 83 6.07 -7.62 -22.17
N ALA A 84 6.60 -6.43 -21.86
CA ALA A 84 7.89 -5.96 -22.34
C ALA A 84 9.09 -6.61 -21.61
N GLY A 85 8.85 -7.55 -20.68
CA GLY A 85 9.90 -8.25 -19.93
C GLY A 85 10.55 -7.41 -18.85
N LYS A 86 9.91 -6.32 -18.39
CA LYS A 86 10.39 -5.48 -17.30
C LYS A 86 9.88 -6.01 -15.95
N HIS A 87 10.72 -5.91 -14.91
CA HIS A 87 10.22 -6.02 -13.54
C HIS A 87 9.31 -4.84 -13.24
N VAL A 88 8.33 -5.03 -12.34
CA VAL A 88 7.38 -3.95 -12.03
C VAL A 88 7.23 -3.78 -10.52
N HIS A 89 7.21 -2.53 -10.08
CA HIS A 89 6.62 -2.10 -8.82
C HIS A 89 5.45 -1.16 -9.12
N SER A 90 4.22 -1.59 -8.81
CA SER A 90 3.03 -0.78 -9.04
C SER A 90 2.57 -0.10 -7.76
N GLU A 91 2.14 1.16 -7.86
CA GLU A 91 1.37 1.77 -6.77
C GLU A 91 0.09 0.99 -6.49
N LYS A 92 -0.43 1.22 -5.30
CA LYS A 92 -1.66 0.60 -4.82
C LYS A 92 -2.92 1.33 -5.33
N PRO A 93 -4.01 0.58 -5.51
CA PRO A 93 -4.10 -0.88 -5.54
C PRO A 93 -3.44 -1.45 -6.79
N LEU A 94 -2.96 -2.70 -6.74
CA LEU A 94 -2.35 -3.36 -7.90
C LEU A 94 -3.27 -3.34 -9.13
N ALA A 95 -4.55 -3.53 -8.90
CA ALA A 95 -5.65 -3.40 -9.86
C ALA A 95 -6.93 -3.03 -9.10
N LEU A 96 -7.98 -2.61 -9.81
CA LEU A 96 -9.30 -2.35 -9.22
C LEU A 96 -10.15 -3.62 -9.08
N ARG A 97 -9.80 -4.69 -9.82
CA ARG A 97 -10.49 -5.99 -9.81
C ARG A 97 -9.51 -7.10 -9.47
N HIS A 98 -9.93 -8.04 -8.62
CA HIS A 98 -9.10 -9.20 -8.28
C HIS A 98 -8.74 -10.05 -9.49
N GLU A 99 -9.64 -10.23 -10.44
CA GLU A 99 -9.36 -10.97 -11.66
C GLU A 99 -8.19 -10.36 -12.44
N ASP A 100 -8.13 -9.01 -12.53
CA ASP A 100 -7.03 -8.33 -13.21
C ASP A 100 -5.72 -8.47 -12.42
N ALA A 101 -5.76 -8.30 -11.10
CA ALA A 101 -4.59 -8.50 -10.24
C ALA A 101 -4.03 -9.92 -10.37
N ARG A 102 -4.91 -10.96 -10.39
CA ARG A 102 -4.52 -12.35 -10.59
C ARG A 102 -3.85 -12.56 -11.96
N ARG A 103 -4.43 -11.98 -13.03
CA ARG A 103 -3.82 -12.05 -14.38
C ARG A 103 -2.44 -11.41 -14.44
N LEU A 104 -2.21 -10.30 -13.73
CA LEU A 104 -0.89 -9.68 -13.65
C LEU A 104 0.14 -10.58 -12.95
N VAL A 105 -0.26 -11.27 -11.88
CA VAL A 105 0.60 -12.24 -11.18
C VAL A 105 0.97 -13.40 -12.12
N GLU A 106 0.00 -13.97 -12.83
CA GLU A 106 0.21 -15.02 -13.81
C GLU A 106 1.15 -14.56 -14.95
N LEU A 107 0.91 -13.36 -15.49
CA LEU A 107 1.73 -12.78 -16.54
C LEU A 107 3.19 -12.56 -16.09
N ALA A 108 3.40 -12.06 -14.87
CA ALA A 108 4.75 -11.90 -14.32
C ALA A 108 5.49 -13.25 -14.22
N ALA A 109 4.80 -14.30 -13.77
CA ALA A 109 5.35 -15.65 -13.70
C ALA A 109 5.68 -16.20 -15.08
N ASP A 110 4.78 -16.05 -16.07
CA ASP A 110 4.98 -16.52 -17.46
C ASP A 110 6.15 -15.80 -18.15
N ARG A 111 6.37 -14.52 -17.83
CA ARG A 111 7.49 -13.72 -18.37
C ARG A 111 8.79 -13.89 -17.59
N GLY A 112 8.78 -14.58 -16.45
CA GLY A 112 9.95 -14.77 -15.60
C GLY A 112 10.45 -13.47 -14.95
N VAL A 113 9.57 -12.47 -14.78
CA VAL A 113 9.88 -11.17 -14.16
C VAL A 113 9.22 -11.04 -12.79
N ARG A 114 9.65 -10.07 -12.00
CA ARG A 114 9.09 -9.82 -10.66
C ARG A 114 8.00 -8.77 -10.74
N LEU A 115 6.90 -9.04 -10.03
CA LEU A 115 5.82 -8.09 -9.77
C LEU A 115 5.76 -7.76 -8.28
N SER A 116 6.06 -6.52 -7.95
CA SER A 116 5.96 -5.94 -6.61
C SER A 116 4.84 -4.89 -6.60
N SER A 117 4.23 -4.67 -5.45
CA SER A 117 3.22 -3.61 -5.32
C SER A 117 3.32 -2.89 -3.96
N ALA A 118 3.04 -1.60 -3.97
CA ALA A 118 2.75 -0.83 -2.75
C ALA A 118 1.44 -1.33 -2.09
N PRO A 119 1.22 -1.03 -0.79
CA PRO A 119 2.10 -0.29 0.09
C PRO A 119 3.16 -1.19 0.72
N ALA A 120 4.38 -0.67 0.84
CA ALA A 120 5.50 -1.38 1.46
C ALA A 120 5.74 -0.98 2.92
N THR A 121 4.76 -0.34 3.55
CA THR A 121 4.88 0.20 4.91
C THR A 121 5.13 -0.88 5.98
N LEU A 122 4.77 -2.14 5.71
CA LEU A 122 5.18 -3.27 6.55
C LEU A 122 6.70 -3.31 6.78
N LEU A 123 7.50 -2.85 5.82
CA LEU A 123 8.96 -2.89 5.89
C LEU A 123 9.55 -1.75 6.74
N GLY A 124 8.72 -0.86 7.30
CA GLY A 124 9.13 0.21 8.21
C GLY A 124 9.61 -0.31 9.57
N GLU A 125 10.45 0.46 10.23
CA GLU A 125 11.07 0.07 11.51
C GLU A 125 10.04 -0.15 12.60
N ALA A 126 9.05 0.73 12.72
CA ALA A 126 7.99 0.59 13.71
C ALA A 126 7.13 -0.66 13.46
N GLN A 127 6.76 -0.91 12.20
CA GLN A 127 5.94 -2.05 11.80
C GLN A 127 6.70 -3.38 11.99
N GLN A 128 7.98 -3.43 11.64
CA GLN A 128 8.83 -4.60 11.84
C GLN A 128 9.08 -4.87 13.32
N THR A 129 9.28 -3.81 14.13
CA THR A 129 9.42 -3.94 15.59
C THR A 129 8.12 -4.46 16.21
N ALA A 130 6.97 -3.89 15.80
CA ALA A 130 5.67 -4.37 16.26
C ALA A 130 5.46 -5.84 15.91
N TRP A 131 5.79 -6.24 14.67
CA TRP A 131 5.67 -7.62 14.23
C TRP A 131 6.57 -8.57 15.01
N LYS A 132 7.81 -8.17 15.33
CA LYS A 132 8.69 -8.94 16.22
C LYS A 132 8.08 -9.12 17.60
N LEU A 133 7.63 -8.06 18.25
CA LEU A 133 6.99 -8.11 19.56
C LEU A 133 5.77 -9.05 19.57
N VAL A 134 4.94 -9.01 18.54
CA VAL A 134 3.80 -9.93 18.37
C VAL A 134 4.26 -11.38 18.27
N ARG A 135 5.29 -11.69 17.46
CA ARG A 135 5.84 -13.05 17.31
C ARG A 135 6.49 -13.58 18.59
N GLU A 136 7.11 -12.70 19.38
CA GLU A 136 7.71 -13.02 20.68
C GLU A 136 6.69 -13.10 21.82
N GLY A 137 5.39 -12.82 21.52
CA GLY A 137 4.31 -12.95 22.48
C GLY A 137 4.23 -11.84 23.52
N ALA A 138 4.76 -10.63 23.23
CA ALA A 138 4.78 -9.50 24.15
C ALA A 138 3.40 -9.13 24.71
N ILE A 139 2.34 -9.37 23.94
CA ILE A 139 0.93 -9.15 24.32
C ILE A 139 0.12 -10.45 24.39
N GLY A 140 0.78 -11.61 24.37
CA GLY A 140 0.14 -12.92 24.23
C GLY A 140 -0.40 -13.12 22.80
N ARG A 141 -1.30 -14.09 22.62
CA ARG A 141 -1.92 -14.32 21.31
C ARG A 141 -2.87 -13.18 20.97
N VAL A 142 -2.66 -12.54 19.82
CA VAL A 142 -3.55 -11.50 19.29
C VAL A 142 -4.92 -12.12 18.94
N ARG A 143 -6.00 -11.47 19.34
CA ARG A 143 -7.38 -11.90 19.09
C ARG A 143 -8.14 -10.90 18.22
N ALA A 144 -7.93 -9.61 18.46
CA ALA A 144 -8.62 -8.55 17.74
C ALA A 144 -7.66 -7.42 17.37
N VAL A 145 -7.96 -6.75 16.27
CA VAL A 145 -7.24 -5.56 15.81
C VAL A 145 -8.25 -4.47 15.50
N TYR A 146 -7.95 -3.24 15.92
CA TYR A 146 -8.63 -2.04 15.48
C TYR A 146 -7.71 -1.30 14.52
N ALA A 147 -8.16 -1.15 13.27
CA ALA A 147 -7.42 -0.50 12.20
C ALA A 147 -8.20 0.73 11.73
N GLU A 148 -7.58 1.89 11.85
CA GLU A 148 -8.20 3.17 11.54
C GLU A 148 -7.46 3.85 10.40
N ALA A 149 -8.04 3.83 9.20
CA ALA A 149 -7.56 4.46 8.00
C ALA A 149 -8.37 5.74 7.70
N ASN A 150 -8.41 6.64 8.66
CA ASN A 150 -9.08 7.92 8.56
C ASN A 150 -8.11 8.98 8.01
N TRP A 151 -8.43 9.57 6.84
CA TRP A 151 -7.50 10.45 6.11
C TRP A 151 -7.99 11.90 5.98
N ASP A 152 -9.14 12.25 6.62
CA ASP A 152 -9.81 13.53 6.45
C ASP A 152 -10.22 13.83 4.98
N ARG A 153 -10.62 15.01 4.71
CA ARG A 153 -11.10 15.50 3.40
C ARG A 153 -9.95 15.86 2.49
N LEU A 154 -9.76 15.09 1.42
CA LEU A 154 -8.64 15.27 0.49
C LEU A 154 -8.71 16.58 -0.26
N GLU A 155 -9.91 17.07 -0.57
CA GLU A 155 -10.15 18.32 -1.29
C GLU A 155 -9.65 19.57 -0.53
N ARG A 156 -9.28 19.44 0.74
CA ARG A 156 -8.71 20.55 1.53
C ARG A 156 -7.24 20.81 1.24
N TRP A 157 -6.54 19.86 0.63
CA TRP A 157 -5.11 19.95 0.40
C TRP A 157 -4.65 19.39 -0.95
N HIS A 158 -5.40 18.46 -1.55
CA HIS A 158 -5.04 17.87 -2.84
C HIS A 158 -5.61 18.72 -3.99
N PRO A 159 -4.80 19.04 -5.00
CA PRO A 159 -5.26 19.91 -6.11
C PRO A 159 -6.44 19.35 -6.88
N ASP A 160 -6.44 18.05 -7.15
CA ASP A 160 -7.54 17.32 -7.80
C ASP A 160 -7.66 15.89 -7.25
N PRO A 161 -8.47 15.67 -6.19
CA PRO A 161 -8.62 14.36 -5.55
C PRO A 161 -9.70 13.48 -6.20
N ARG A 162 -10.31 13.88 -7.31
CA ARG A 162 -11.48 13.20 -7.89
C ARG A 162 -11.24 11.73 -8.18
N SER A 163 -10.07 11.37 -8.75
CA SER A 163 -9.70 9.99 -9.01
C SER A 163 -9.63 9.11 -7.75
N LEU A 164 -9.29 9.70 -6.60
CA LEU A 164 -9.27 9.02 -5.30
C LEU A 164 -10.69 8.88 -4.73
N TYR A 165 -11.54 9.88 -4.93
CA TYR A 165 -12.95 9.81 -4.55
C TYR A 165 -13.78 8.86 -5.43
N GLU A 166 -13.33 8.55 -6.65
CA GLU A 166 -13.94 7.51 -7.49
C GLU A 166 -13.70 6.10 -6.91
N VAL A 167 -12.55 5.84 -6.30
CA VAL A 167 -12.23 4.54 -5.69
C VAL A 167 -12.54 4.48 -4.19
N GLY A 168 -12.63 5.62 -3.52
CA GLY A 168 -12.98 5.77 -2.11
C GLY A 168 -11.87 5.41 -1.12
N PRO A 169 -12.10 5.71 0.20
CA PRO A 169 -11.11 5.54 1.25
C PRO A 169 -10.74 4.09 1.51
N LEU A 170 -11.63 3.13 1.27
CA LEU A 170 -11.33 1.72 1.44
C LEU A 170 -10.17 1.30 0.53
N VAL A 171 -10.27 1.62 -0.74
CA VAL A 171 -9.26 1.27 -1.75
C VAL A 171 -8.00 2.10 -1.59
N ASP A 172 -8.13 3.40 -1.37
CA ASP A 172 -6.98 4.31 -1.30
C ASP A 172 -6.17 4.13 -0.02
N VAL A 173 -6.79 4.25 1.16
CA VAL A 173 -6.07 4.22 2.44
C VAL A 173 -6.28 2.94 3.25
N GLY A 174 -7.40 2.23 3.07
CA GLY A 174 -7.64 0.94 3.72
C GLY A 174 -6.66 -0.15 3.27
N SER A 175 -6.10 -0.06 2.08
CA SER A 175 -5.06 -0.98 1.57
C SER A 175 -3.79 -1.02 2.44
N TYR A 176 -3.43 0.06 3.13
CA TYR A 176 -2.24 0.12 3.98
C TYR A 176 -2.33 -0.80 5.21
N PRO A 177 -3.33 -0.63 6.10
CA PRO A 177 -3.48 -1.56 7.22
C PRO A 177 -3.74 -2.98 6.74
N LEU A 178 -4.45 -3.20 5.63
CA LEU A 178 -4.68 -4.54 5.08
C LEU A 178 -3.37 -5.24 4.73
N ALA A 179 -2.45 -4.58 4.01
CA ALA A 179 -1.17 -5.16 3.65
C ALA A 179 -0.33 -5.54 4.88
N ILE A 180 -0.34 -4.72 5.93
CA ILE A 180 0.37 -5.01 7.19
C ILE A 180 -0.26 -6.20 7.90
N LEU A 181 -1.58 -6.18 8.09
CA LEU A 181 -2.29 -7.17 8.91
C LEU A 181 -2.36 -8.54 8.24
N THR A 182 -2.53 -8.59 6.91
CA THR A 182 -2.51 -9.85 6.18
C THR A 182 -1.11 -10.48 6.19
N ALA A 183 -0.05 -9.70 6.12
CA ALA A 183 1.31 -10.20 6.31
C ALA A 183 1.54 -10.74 7.72
N MET A 184 1.04 -10.05 8.76
CA MET A 184 1.20 -10.48 10.15
C MET A 184 0.34 -11.72 10.51
N PHE A 185 -0.93 -11.73 10.09
CA PHE A 185 -1.95 -12.69 10.55
C PHE A 185 -2.45 -13.63 9.45
N GLY A 186 -1.86 -13.57 8.26
CA GLY A 186 -2.25 -14.37 7.12
C GLY A 186 -3.48 -13.84 6.39
N PRO A 187 -3.90 -14.57 5.34
CA PRO A 187 -4.97 -14.13 4.47
C PRO A 187 -6.28 -13.93 5.23
N VAL A 188 -7.04 -12.94 4.82
CA VAL A 188 -8.44 -12.78 5.22
C VAL A 188 -9.24 -13.91 4.56
N ARG A 189 -10.19 -14.49 5.29
CA ARG A 189 -11.06 -15.57 4.79
C ARG A 189 -12.51 -15.13 4.64
N ARG A 190 -12.90 -14.05 5.34
CA ARG A 190 -14.27 -13.52 5.29
C ARG A 190 -14.28 -12.03 5.59
N ALA A 191 -15.14 -11.29 4.90
CA ALA A 191 -15.39 -9.88 5.13
C ALA A 191 -16.89 -9.62 5.33
N GLN A 192 -17.22 -8.72 6.27
CA GLN A 192 -18.55 -8.14 6.44
C GLN A 192 -18.43 -6.64 6.64
N ALA A 193 -19.28 -5.84 5.99
CA ALA A 193 -19.08 -4.40 5.97
C ALA A 193 -20.38 -3.59 5.86
N TYR A 194 -20.23 -2.30 6.25
CA TYR A 194 -21.19 -1.24 6.01
C TYR A 194 -20.45 -0.05 5.39
N ALA A 195 -21.06 0.62 4.41
CA ALA A 195 -20.53 1.82 3.81
C ALA A 195 -21.62 2.86 3.58
N THR A 196 -21.24 4.13 3.62
CA THR A 196 -22.14 5.26 3.34
C THR A 196 -21.34 6.48 2.87
N THR A 197 -22.01 7.41 2.20
CA THR A 197 -21.46 8.72 1.87
C THR A 197 -21.96 9.73 2.88
N LEU A 198 -21.08 10.21 3.76
CA LEU A 198 -21.40 11.19 4.80
C LEU A 198 -21.51 12.62 4.23
N GLU A 199 -20.72 12.95 3.21
CA GLU A 199 -20.71 14.27 2.56
C GLU A 199 -20.82 14.11 1.04
N PRO A 200 -22.07 14.08 0.50
CA PRO A 200 -22.31 13.77 -0.92
C PRO A 200 -21.95 14.90 -1.88
N GLN A 201 -21.80 16.13 -1.39
CA GLN A 201 -21.42 17.29 -2.20
C GLN A 201 -20.13 17.87 -1.65
N ARG A 202 -19.10 17.94 -2.49
CA ARG A 202 -17.78 18.44 -2.13
C ARG A 202 -17.33 19.53 -3.08
N THR A 203 -16.29 20.26 -2.70
CA THR A 203 -15.80 21.42 -3.46
C THR A 203 -14.27 21.39 -3.50
N LEU A 204 -13.70 21.43 -4.70
CA LEU A 204 -12.25 21.56 -4.92
C LEU A 204 -11.72 22.90 -4.37
N LEU A 205 -10.40 23.01 -4.26
CA LEU A 205 -9.73 24.24 -3.81
C LEU A 205 -10.06 25.49 -4.67
N ASP A 206 -10.37 25.29 -5.95
CA ASP A 206 -10.76 26.33 -6.88
C ASP A 206 -12.25 26.71 -6.84
N GLY A 207 -13.02 26.07 -5.96
CA GLY A 207 -14.47 26.28 -5.82
C GLY A 207 -15.32 25.37 -6.72
N THR A 208 -14.74 24.50 -7.53
CA THR A 208 -15.50 23.60 -8.40
C THR A 208 -16.20 22.52 -7.59
N PRO A 209 -17.54 22.36 -7.69
CA PRO A 209 -18.25 21.31 -6.98
C PRO A 209 -18.05 19.96 -7.64
N PHE A 210 -18.05 18.88 -6.84
CA PHE A 210 -18.03 17.50 -7.33
C PHE A 210 -18.77 16.56 -6.37
N THR A 211 -19.13 15.38 -6.88
CA THR A 211 -19.77 14.30 -6.12
C THR A 211 -18.81 13.11 -6.09
N PRO A 212 -18.53 12.50 -4.91
CA PRO A 212 -17.77 11.25 -4.82
C PRO A 212 -18.43 10.12 -5.61
N GLY A 213 -17.64 9.30 -6.31
CA GLY A 213 -18.11 8.11 -7.00
C GLY A 213 -18.28 6.91 -6.07
N ALA A 214 -17.52 6.86 -4.97
CA ALA A 214 -17.58 5.80 -3.97
C ALA A 214 -18.01 6.36 -2.59
N PRO A 215 -18.48 5.50 -1.65
CA PRO A 215 -18.72 5.87 -0.27
C PRO A 215 -17.46 6.47 0.38
N ASP A 216 -17.62 7.53 1.18
CA ASP A 216 -16.51 8.21 1.86
C ASP A 216 -16.28 7.73 3.31
N PHE A 217 -17.09 6.75 3.75
CA PHE A 217 -16.99 6.10 5.06
C PHE A 217 -17.35 4.62 4.96
N VAL A 218 -16.42 3.75 5.40
CA VAL A 218 -16.56 2.29 5.38
C VAL A 218 -16.13 1.74 6.73
N VAL A 219 -16.90 0.78 7.27
CA VAL A 219 -16.52 -0.06 8.42
C VAL A 219 -16.62 -1.51 8.00
N ALA A 220 -15.54 -2.26 8.18
CA ALA A 220 -15.50 -3.69 7.88
C ALA A 220 -15.03 -4.52 9.07
N VAL A 221 -15.53 -5.75 9.17
CA VAL A 221 -15.03 -6.81 10.04
C VAL A 221 -14.43 -7.89 9.16
N LEU A 222 -13.18 -8.24 9.41
CA LEU A 222 -12.38 -9.17 8.62
C LEU A 222 -11.90 -10.32 9.50
N GLU A 223 -12.13 -11.56 9.07
CA GLU A 223 -11.66 -12.76 9.75
C GLU A 223 -10.40 -13.29 9.04
N HIS A 224 -9.27 -13.30 9.75
CA HIS A 224 -8.01 -13.84 9.24
C HIS A 224 -7.90 -15.35 9.44
N ALA A 225 -7.09 -16.00 8.60
CA ALA A 225 -6.85 -17.44 8.67
C ALA A 225 -6.33 -17.91 10.05
N ASP A 226 -5.55 -17.07 10.75
CA ASP A 226 -5.04 -17.36 12.10
C ASP A 226 -6.07 -17.17 13.21
N GLY A 227 -7.32 -16.81 12.86
CA GLY A 227 -8.42 -16.57 13.80
C GLY A 227 -8.39 -15.19 14.47
N VAL A 228 -7.56 -14.28 13.98
CA VAL A 228 -7.60 -12.85 14.35
C VAL A 228 -8.76 -12.19 13.66
N VAL A 229 -9.48 -11.32 14.37
CA VAL A 229 -10.56 -10.50 13.81
C VAL A 229 -10.11 -9.04 13.75
N THR A 230 -10.18 -8.44 12.58
CA THR A 230 -9.90 -7.01 12.38
C THR A 230 -11.18 -6.22 12.20
N ARG A 231 -11.33 -5.13 12.97
CA ARG A 231 -12.24 -4.04 12.65
C ARG A 231 -11.47 -2.98 11.88
N LEU A 232 -11.84 -2.76 10.62
CA LEU A 232 -11.25 -1.73 9.76
C LEU A 232 -12.24 -0.59 9.58
N THR A 233 -11.81 0.64 9.84
CA THR A 233 -12.52 1.87 9.44
C THR A 233 -11.69 2.59 8.39
N ALA A 234 -12.30 3.00 7.26
CA ALA A 234 -11.67 3.81 6.24
C ALA A 234 -12.57 5.01 5.91
N SER A 235 -11.99 6.23 5.93
CA SER A 235 -12.81 7.43 5.74
C SER A 235 -12.04 8.59 5.12
N PHE A 236 -12.72 9.29 4.18
CA PHE A 236 -12.36 10.62 3.68
C PHE A 236 -13.20 11.73 4.32
N TYR A 237 -13.83 11.45 5.45
CA TYR A 237 -14.61 12.42 6.22
C TYR A 237 -14.06 12.65 7.63
N VAL A 238 -13.69 11.57 8.32
CA VAL A 238 -13.17 11.63 9.68
C VAL A 238 -11.75 12.21 9.66
N GLY A 239 -11.61 13.37 10.27
CA GLY A 239 -10.32 14.06 10.46
C GLY A 239 -9.61 13.62 11.75
N PRO A 240 -8.87 14.51 12.41
CA PRO A 240 -8.15 14.19 13.65
C PRO A 240 -9.06 13.57 14.70
N CYS A 241 -8.71 12.36 15.14
CA CYS A 241 -9.47 11.60 16.11
C CYS A 241 -8.51 10.90 17.11
N ARG A 242 -9.05 10.39 18.22
CA ARG A 242 -8.26 9.65 19.22
C ARG A 242 -7.93 8.24 18.74
N GLN A 243 -8.86 7.56 18.05
CA GLN A 243 -8.62 6.26 17.44
C GLN A 243 -7.91 6.47 16.11
N ARG A 244 -6.68 5.99 16.01
CA ARG A 244 -5.86 6.10 14.80
C ARG A 244 -4.82 4.99 14.74
N GLY A 245 -4.38 4.66 13.53
CA GLY A 245 -3.35 3.66 13.30
C GLY A 245 -3.84 2.24 13.54
N LEU A 246 -3.03 1.44 14.19
CA LEU A 246 -3.31 0.04 14.48
C LEU A 246 -3.25 -0.21 15.99
N GLU A 247 -4.27 -0.82 16.56
CA GLU A 247 -4.29 -1.26 17.94
C GLU A 247 -4.58 -2.77 18.00
N LEU A 248 -3.60 -3.54 18.45
CA LEU A 248 -3.64 -5.00 18.51
C LEU A 248 -3.93 -5.44 19.94
N HIS A 249 -4.96 -6.27 20.12
CA HIS A 249 -5.40 -6.75 21.43
C HIS A 249 -5.09 -8.24 21.57
N GLY A 250 -4.23 -8.58 22.52
CA GLY A 250 -3.83 -9.94 22.84
C GLY A 250 -4.33 -10.43 24.20
N ASP A 251 -4.04 -11.69 24.50
CA ASP A 251 -4.50 -12.33 25.74
C ASP A 251 -3.92 -11.69 27.02
N THR A 252 -2.76 -11.02 26.92
CA THR A 252 -2.03 -10.46 28.08
C THR A 252 -1.76 -8.96 27.99
N GLY A 253 -2.15 -8.31 26.89
CA GLY A 253 -1.91 -6.87 26.71
C GLY A 253 -2.36 -6.36 25.36
N SER A 254 -2.00 -5.13 25.07
CA SER A 254 -2.29 -4.47 23.79
C SER A 254 -1.06 -3.76 23.24
N LEU A 255 -0.99 -3.63 21.92
CA LEU A 255 0.07 -2.91 21.22
C LEU A 255 -0.58 -1.86 20.31
N HIS A 256 -0.05 -0.64 20.31
CA HIS A 256 -0.56 0.46 19.51
C HIS A 256 0.53 1.09 18.64
N LEU A 257 0.24 1.20 17.36
CA LEU A 257 0.98 1.96 16.36
C LEU A 257 0.12 3.15 15.92
N PRO A 258 0.43 4.40 16.31
CA PRO A 258 -0.39 5.58 15.98
C PRO A 258 -0.53 5.88 14.49
N THR A 259 0.39 5.38 13.67
CA THR A 259 0.30 5.45 12.20
C THR A 259 0.76 4.13 11.58
N TRP A 260 0.07 3.71 10.54
CA TRP A 260 0.44 2.53 9.74
C TRP A 260 1.36 2.89 8.57
N ALA A 261 1.53 4.17 8.26
CA ALA A 261 2.25 4.63 7.08
C ALA A 261 3.75 4.92 7.35
N GLU A 262 4.07 5.53 8.49
CA GLU A 262 5.38 6.08 8.79
C GLU A 262 6.28 5.06 9.49
N ALA A 263 7.52 4.95 9.03
CA ALA A 263 8.51 4.03 9.58
C ALA A 263 8.97 4.40 11.00
N ASP A 264 8.88 5.69 11.32
CA ASP A 264 9.18 6.28 12.64
C ASP A 264 7.95 6.44 13.54
N SER A 265 6.86 5.73 13.23
CA SER A 265 5.69 5.67 14.13
C SER A 265 6.13 5.36 15.55
N GLY A 266 5.53 6.02 16.52
CA GLY A 266 5.64 5.57 17.92
C GLY A 266 5.10 4.13 18.04
N LEU A 267 5.67 3.37 18.95
CA LEU A 267 5.22 2.02 19.28
C LEU A 267 4.97 1.95 20.78
N PHE A 268 3.77 1.54 21.15
CA PHE A 268 3.34 1.51 22.54
C PHE A 268 2.81 0.12 22.90
N VAL A 269 3.18 -0.37 24.09
CA VAL A 269 2.69 -1.65 24.62
C VAL A 269 2.10 -1.42 25.99
N GLN A 270 0.96 -2.04 26.24
CA GLN A 270 0.27 -2.05 27.52
C GLN A 270 0.13 -3.50 28.00
N GLY A 271 0.65 -3.81 29.18
CA GLY A 271 0.31 -5.03 29.89
C GLY A 271 -1.09 -4.96 30.52
N ARG A 272 -1.63 -6.09 30.93
CA ARG A 272 -2.97 -6.14 31.52
C ARG A 272 -3.06 -5.25 32.78
N GLY A 273 -3.92 -4.24 32.72
CA GLY A 273 -4.19 -3.31 33.85
C GLY A 273 -3.17 -2.19 34.04
N GLY A 274 -2.21 -2.04 33.12
CA GLY A 274 -1.26 -0.93 33.10
C GLY A 274 -1.64 0.18 32.12
N ASP A 275 -0.77 1.18 31.99
CA ASP A 275 -0.83 2.20 30.94
C ASP A 275 -0.03 1.79 29.71
N TYR A 276 -0.21 2.48 28.59
CA TYR A 276 0.62 2.33 27.40
C TYR A 276 2.01 2.92 27.66
N GLU A 277 3.05 2.09 27.49
CA GLU A 277 4.44 2.48 27.58
C GLU A 277 5.10 2.46 26.20
N GLN A 278 5.82 3.52 25.87
CA GLN A 278 6.54 3.60 24.61
C GLN A 278 7.67 2.57 24.58
N GLN A 279 7.75 1.83 23.47
CA GLN A 279 8.81 0.85 23.24
C GLN A 279 9.87 1.42 22.30
N PRO A 280 11.15 1.13 22.53
CA PRO A 280 12.20 1.47 21.58
C PRO A 280 12.03 0.67 20.29
N LEU A 281 12.33 1.29 19.16
CA LEU A 281 12.43 0.58 17.89
C LEU A 281 13.75 -0.20 17.83
N LEU A 282 13.76 -1.30 17.07
CA LEU A 282 14.94 -2.18 16.95
C LEU A 282 16.17 -1.48 16.36
N ARG A 283 15.97 -0.42 15.61
CA ARG A 283 17.01 0.44 15.05
C ARG A 283 16.48 1.84 14.80
N GLU A 284 17.38 2.78 14.47
CA GLU A 284 17.01 4.14 14.06
C GLU A 284 16.07 4.08 12.85
N PRO A 285 14.88 4.70 12.92
CA PRO A 285 13.91 4.63 11.85
C PRO A 285 14.21 5.65 10.74
N PHE A 286 13.79 5.32 9.53
CA PHE A 286 13.65 6.30 8.46
C PHE A 286 12.55 7.32 8.85
N PRO A 287 12.78 8.64 8.66
CA PRO A 287 11.76 9.64 8.99
C PRO A 287 10.60 9.61 7.97
N GLY A 288 9.40 9.31 8.46
CA GLY A 288 8.19 9.19 7.62
C GLY A 288 8.13 7.95 6.75
N ILE A 289 7.73 8.09 5.49
CA ILE A 289 7.54 6.99 4.53
C ILE A 289 8.78 6.83 3.66
N ASP A 290 9.41 5.65 3.70
CA ASP A 290 10.51 5.29 2.80
C ASP A 290 9.95 4.72 1.49
N TRP A 291 9.88 5.56 0.47
CA TRP A 291 9.33 5.24 -0.84
C TRP A 291 10.20 4.28 -1.66
N ALA A 292 11.50 4.16 -1.36
CA ALA A 292 12.40 3.26 -2.06
C ALA A 292 12.49 1.87 -1.44
N ARG A 293 11.99 1.65 -0.23
CA ARG A 293 12.24 0.42 0.53
C ARG A 293 11.80 -0.86 -0.17
N ALA A 294 10.63 -0.83 -0.82
CA ALA A 294 10.19 -1.97 -1.63
C ALA A 294 11.08 -2.20 -2.85
N LEU A 295 11.59 -1.14 -3.45
CA LEU A 295 12.48 -1.21 -4.62
C LEU A 295 13.85 -1.76 -4.24
N VAL A 296 14.37 -1.38 -3.08
CA VAL A 296 15.62 -1.91 -2.50
C VAL A 296 15.46 -3.41 -2.21
N ASP A 297 14.35 -3.80 -1.55
CA ASP A 297 14.03 -5.21 -1.30
C ASP A 297 13.86 -6.02 -2.60
N LEU A 298 13.24 -5.42 -3.61
CA LEU A 298 13.06 -6.03 -4.93
C LEU A 298 14.40 -6.20 -5.65
N ALA A 299 15.28 -5.19 -5.65
CA ALA A 299 16.60 -5.24 -6.26
C ALA A 299 17.47 -6.33 -5.64
N ASP A 300 17.53 -6.40 -4.31
CA ASP A 300 18.23 -7.44 -3.58
C ASP A 300 17.64 -8.85 -3.86
N ALA A 301 16.31 -8.95 -3.89
CA ALA A 301 15.63 -10.21 -4.21
C ALA A 301 15.92 -10.72 -5.63
N ILE A 302 16.01 -9.80 -6.61
CA ILE A 302 16.43 -10.16 -7.98
C ILE A 302 17.88 -10.63 -8.00
N ALA A 303 18.78 -9.90 -7.36
CA ALA A 303 20.21 -10.21 -7.34
C ALA A 303 20.53 -11.55 -6.63
N THR A 304 19.78 -11.88 -5.57
CA THR A 304 20.02 -13.08 -4.74
C THR A 304 19.12 -14.26 -5.08
N GLY A 305 18.11 -14.07 -5.92
CA GLY A 305 17.14 -15.12 -6.28
C GLY A 305 16.10 -15.42 -5.19
N ARG A 306 16.08 -14.69 -4.07
CA ARG A 306 15.09 -14.87 -3.00
C ARG A 306 13.72 -14.28 -3.38
N PRO A 307 12.63 -14.65 -2.70
CA PRO A 307 11.37 -13.93 -2.77
C PRO A 307 11.52 -12.48 -2.28
N HIS A 308 10.83 -11.54 -2.91
CA HIS A 308 10.68 -10.16 -2.42
C HIS A 308 9.42 -10.05 -1.53
N ARG A 309 9.41 -9.06 -0.62
CA ARG A 309 8.40 -9.02 0.45
C ARG A 309 7.08 -8.39 0.04
N SER A 310 7.10 -7.40 -0.85
CA SER A 310 5.88 -6.74 -1.35
C SER A 310 5.43 -7.41 -2.66
N SER A 311 5.05 -8.71 -2.59
CA SER A 311 4.77 -9.50 -3.79
C SER A 311 3.42 -9.18 -4.44
N GLY A 312 3.34 -9.44 -5.75
CA GLY A 312 2.11 -9.30 -6.53
C GLY A 312 0.98 -10.20 -6.02
N GLU A 313 1.31 -11.42 -5.55
CA GLU A 313 0.34 -12.36 -4.97
C GLU A 313 -0.30 -11.81 -3.70
N HIS A 314 0.51 -11.21 -2.82
CA HIS A 314 0.00 -10.56 -1.62
C HIS A 314 -0.87 -9.35 -1.96
N ALA A 315 -0.45 -8.53 -2.93
CA ALA A 315 -1.24 -7.39 -3.40
C ALA A 315 -2.55 -7.84 -4.06
N ALA A 316 -2.55 -8.92 -4.84
CA ALA A 316 -3.76 -9.49 -5.42
C ALA A 316 -4.75 -9.97 -4.35
N HIS A 317 -4.25 -10.60 -3.27
CA HIS A 317 -5.08 -10.94 -2.11
C HIS A 317 -5.71 -9.69 -1.47
N VAL A 318 -4.95 -8.62 -1.27
CA VAL A 318 -5.49 -7.35 -0.75
C VAL A 318 -6.61 -6.82 -1.65
N VAL A 319 -6.45 -6.88 -2.99
CA VAL A 319 -7.50 -6.49 -3.93
C VAL A 319 -8.76 -7.35 -3.76
N GLU A 320 -8.64 -8.67 -3.58
CA GLU A 320 -9.82 -9.53 -3.34
C GLU A 320 -10.53 -9.18 -2.03
N VAL A 321 -9.78 -8.85 -0.97
CA VAL A 321 -10.37 -8.39 0.29
C VAL A 321 -11.15 -7.10 0.11
N LEU A 322 -10.62 -6.14 -0.67
CA LEU A 322 -11.34 -4.90 -1.00
C LEU A 322 -12.63 -5.18 -1.75
N GLU A 323 -12.61 -6.05 -2.77
CA GLU A 323 -13.81 -6.48 -3.50
C GLU A 323 -14.82 -7.22 -2.59
N ALA A 324 -14.34 -8.06 -1.68
CA ALA A 324 -15.21 -8.78 -0.73
C ALA A 324 -15.92 -7.81 0.23
N VAL A 325 -15.23 -6.75 0.67
CA VAL A 325 -15.84 -5.67 1.47
C VAL A 325 -16.92 -4.94 0.67
N GLU A 326 -16.65 -4.55 -0.57
CA GLU A 326 -17.62 -3.92 -1.47
C GLU A 326 -18.82 -4.86 -1.74
N GLY A 327 -18.55 -6.13 -2.02
CA GLY A 327 -19.56 -7.16 -2.21
C GLY A 327 -20.46 -7.36 -0.98
N SER A 328 -19.86 -7.29 0.22
CA SER A 328 -20.59 -7.37 1.49
C SER A 328 -21.52 -6.16 1.70
N VAL A 329 -21.06 -4.96 1.36
CA VAL A 329 -21.88 -3.75 1.38
C VAL A 329 -23.08 -3.90 0.43
N ALA A 330 -22.83 -4.35 -0.80
CA ALA A 330 -23.87 -4.49 -1.83
C ALA A 330 -24.93 -5.55 -1.49
N THR A 331 -24.53 -6.64 -0.82
CA THR A 331 -25.41 -7.78 -0.50
C THR A 331 -25.96 -7.73 0.92
N ALA A 332 -25.44 -6.87 1.79
CA ALA A 332 -25.67 -6.82 3.24
C ALA A 332 -25.41 -8.19 3.93
N ALA A 333 -24.49 -8.98 3.39
CA ALA A 333 -24.12 -10.31 3.88
C ALA A 333 -22.58 -10.47 3.91
N PRO A 334 -22.06 -11.40 4.74
CA PRO A 334 -20.64 -11.75 4.69
C PRO A 334 -20.24 -12.32 3.32
N VAL A 335 -19.03 -12.03 2.90
CA VAL A 335 -18.42 -12.54 1.65
C VAL A 335 -17.14 -13.30 2.00
N ASP A 336 -17.01 -14.51 1.47
CA ASP A 336 -15.79 -15.32 1.64
C ASP A 336 -14.71 -14.86 0.67
N VAL A 337 -13.45 -14.92 1.12
CA VAL A 337 -12.23 -14.58 0.36
C VAL A 337 -11.46 -15.87 0.11
N GLY A 338 -11.18 -16.17 -1.15
CA GLY A 338 -10.65 -17.47 -1.58
C GLY A 338 -9.15 -17.49 -1.82
N SER A 339 -8.53 -16.36 -2.14
CA SER A 339 -7.11 -16.33 -2.47
C SER A 339 -6.19 -16.60 -1.28
N ASP A 340 -4.98 -17.02 -1.61
CA ASP A 340 -3.89 -17.26 -0.67
C ASP A 340 -2.59 -16.68 -1.22
N PHE A 341 -1.60 -16.51 -0.36
CA PHE A 341 -0.28 -16.01 -0.73
C PHE A 341 0.78 -16.51 0.27
N ALA A 342 2.02 -16.59 -0.18
CA ALA A 342 3.15 -16.84 0.72
C ALA A 342 3.40 -15.61 1.59
N ARG A 343 3.29 -15.74 2.91
CA ARG A 343 3.56 -14.64 3.82
C ARG A 343 4.99 -14.14 3.65
N PRO A 344 5.21 -12.82 3.60
CA PRO A 344 6.56 -12.29 3.54
C PRO A 344 7.32 -12.63 4.82
N GLU A 345 8.63 -12.87 4.68
CA GLU A 345 9.52 -13.00 5.83
C GLU A 345 9.82 -11.62 6.44
N PRO A 346 9.99 -11.51 7.76
CA PRO A 346 10.50 -10.28 8.36
C PRO A 346 11.84 -9.87 7.75
N LEU A 347 12.20 -8.60 7.90
CA LEU A 347 13.55 -8.14 7.57
C LEU A 347 14.57 -8.81 8.49
N GLU A 348 15.79 -9.05 7.98
CA GLU A 348 16.84 -9.80 8.70
C GLU A 348 17.08 -9.27 10.12
N TRP A 349 17.10 -7.96 10.27
CA TRP A 349 17.32 -7.29 11.57
C TRP A 349 16.10 -7.36 12.52
N ALA A 350 14.95 -7.82 12.04
CA ALA A 350 13.71 -7.97 12.80
C ALA A 350 13.29 -9.44 13.02
N ARG A 351 14.11 -10.38 12.61
CA ARG A 351 13.88 -11.82 12.83
C ARG A 351 13.95 -12.24 14.28
#